data_0c8daaf4806e15f9f8c7ec223ecd447b
#
_entry.id   0c8daaf4806e15f9f8c7ec223ecd447b
#
_cell.length_a   1.000
_cell.length_b   1.000
_cell.length_c   1.000
_cell.angle_alpha   90.00
_cell.angle_beta   90.00
_cell.angle_gamma   90.00
#
_symmetry.space_group_name_H-M   'P 1'
#
loop_
_entity.id
_entity.type
_entity.pdbx_description
1 polymer ?
#
loop_
_entity_poly.entity_id
_entity_poly.type
_entity_poly.pdbx_seq_one_letter_code
_entity_poly.pdbx_strand_id
1 'polypeptide(L)'
;MERLLLVEHNLLFREGLALLLKWRTGLSCVYARSLAEARGILDEANQKPACVIVDLDLADGEGTEVLKELTGLPMLARIRSRNLERRGEAVKAGAHEVLGTTGPAEKIIAAVERLLSPRPITVGSSF
;
A
#
# COMPACT_ATOMS: atom_id res chain seq x y z
N MET A 1 -0.91 5.83 17.60
CA MET A 1 -1.20 4.45 17.22
C MET A 1 -0.99 4.29 15.72
N GLU A 2 -0.24 3.29 15.35
CA GLU A 2 0.05 3.05 13.93
C GLU A 2 -1.17 2.57 13.17
N ARG A 3 -1.29 3.00 11.94
CA ARG A 3 -2.39 2.65 11.05
C ARG A 3 -1.86 2.37 9.67
N LEU A 4 -2.67 1.66 8.88
CA LEU A 4 -2.40 1.42 7.47
C LEU A 4 -3.22 2.43 6.66
N LEU A 5 -2.67 2.91 5.55
CA LEU A 5 -3.44 3.73 4.61
C LEU A 5 -3.78 2.86 3.40
N LEU A 6 -5.07 2.73 3.13
CA LEU A 6 -5.56 1.92 2.02
C LEU A 6 -6.23 2.85 1.00
N VAL A 7 -5.59 3.03 -0.14
CA VAL A 7 -6.11 3.88 -1.23
C VAL A 7 -6.74 2.98 -2.28
N GLU A 8 -8.06 2.90 -2.24
CA GLU A 8 -8.84 1.96 -3.04
C GLU A 8 -10.25 2.48 -3.24
N HIS A 9 -10.73 2.53 -4.46
CA HIS A 9 -12.07 3.04 -4.75
C HIS A 9 -13.18 2.01 -4.58
N ASN A 10 -12.88 0.72 -4.67
CA ASN A 10 -13.89 -0.34 -4.53
C ASN A 10 -14.24 -0.54 -3.06
N LEU A 11 -15.45 -0.15 -2.68
CA LEU A 11 -15.91 -0.17 -1.30
C LEU A 11 -15.88 -1.57 -0.68
N LEU A 12 -16.42 -2.56 -1.36
CA LEU A 12 -16.49 -3.92 -0.82
C LEU A 12 -15.12 -4.53 -0.63
N PHE A 13 -14.25 -4.33 -1.62
CA PHE A 13 -12.90 -4.83 -1.53
C PHE A 13 -12.14 -4.15 -0.39
N ARG A 14 -12.28 -2.83 -0.29
CA ARG A 14 -11.64 -2.03 0.75
C ARG A 14 -12.04 -2.47 2.15
N GLU A 15 -13.34 -2.64 2.38
CA GLU A 15 -13.83 -3.05 3.69
C GLU A 15 -13.40 -4.46 4.06
N GLY A 16 -13.51 -5.39 3.12
CA GLY A 16 -13.09 -6.77 3.35
C GLY A 16 -11.60 -6.88 3.64
N LEU A 17 -10.80 -6.19 2.85
CA LEU A 17 -9.35 -6.20 3.05
C LEU A 17 -8.97 -5.58 4.40
N ALA A 18 -9.61 -4.49 4.78
CA ALA A 18 -9.34 -3.84 6.05
C ALA A 18 -9.62 -4.74 7.25
N LEU A 19 -10.70 -5.52 7.18
CA LEU A 19 -11.02 -6.48 8.25
C LEU A 19 -9.95 -7.56 8.35
N LEU A 20 -9.53 -8.10 7.21
CA LEU A 20 -8.49 -9.12 7.19
C LEU A 20 -7.16 -8.57 7.70
N LEU A 21 -6.79 -7.37 7.30
CA LEU A 21 -5.56 -6.74 7.75
C LEU A 21 -5.60 -6.47 9.25
N LYS A 22 -6.72 -5.99 9.76
CA LYS A 22 -6.88 -5.75 11.20
C LYS A 22 -6.70 -7.05 11.98
N TRP A 23 -7.31 -8.11 11.49
CA TRP A 23 -7.21 -9.41 12.13
C TRP A 23 -5.79 -9.97 12.11
N ARG A 24 -5.08 -9.83 11.00
CA ARG A 24 -3.74 -10.40 10.84
C ARG A 24 -2.63 -9.53 11.42
N THR A 25 -2.75 -8.23 11.32
CA THR A 25 -1.67 -7.31 11.75
C THR A 25 -1.99 -6.57 13.04
N GLY A 26 -3.24 -6.55 13.44
CA GLY A 26 -3.69 -5.75 14.58
C GLY A 26 -3.86 -4.27 14.26
N LEU A 27 -3.54 -3.84 13.04
CA LEU A 27 -3.58 -2.42 12.66
C LEU A 27 -4.88 -2.08 11.94
N SER A 28 -5.44 -0.95 12.29
CA SER A 28 -6.63 -0.42 11.62
C SER A 28 -6.22 0.28 10.33
N CYS A 29 -7.11 0.27 9.35
CA CYS A 29 -6.91 0.99 8.09
C CYS A 29 -7.63 2.33 8.13
N VAL A 30 -6.97 3.35 7.60
CA VAL A 30 -7.60 4.59 7.20
C VAL A 30 -7.81 4.48 5.69
N TYR A 31 -8.96 4.91 5.20
CA TYR A 31 -9.33 4.72 3.80
C TYR A 31 -9.23 5.99 3.01
N ALA A 32 -8.82 5.87 1.77
CA ALA A 32 -8.98 6.91 0.78
C ALA A 32 -9.58 6.27 -0.48
N ARG A 33 -10.63 6.87 -1.03
CA ARG A 33 -11.27 6.38 -2.25
C ARG A 33 -10.61 6.94 -3.50
N SER A 34 -9.82 7.97 -3.34
CA SER A 34 -9.28 8.75 -4.44
C SER A 34 -7.94 9.36 -4.06
N LEU A 35 -7.26 9.88 -5.06
CA LEU A 35 -6.02 10.60 -4.86
C LEU A 35 -6.23 11.83 -3.96
N ALA A 36 -7.32 12.57 -4.19
CA ALA A 36 -7.63 13.75 -3.40
C ALA A 36 -7.85 13.43 -1.92
N GLU A 37 -8.59 12.35 -1.64
CA GLU A 37 -8.80 11.93 -0.26
C GLU A 37 -7.50 11.50 0.40
N ALA A 38 -6.66 10.77 -0.34
CA ALA A 38 -5.36 10.34 0.20
C ALA A 38 -4.51 11.54 0.60
N ARG A 39 -4.45 12.55 -0.24
CA ARG A 39 -3.71 13.78 0.07
C ARG A 39 -4.25 14.47 1.31
N GLY A 40 -5.57 14.57 1.42
CA GLY A 40 -6.20 15.17 2.60
C GLY A 40 -5.85 14.44 3.88
N ILE A 41 -5.89 13.12 3.85
CA ILE A 41 -5.54 12.30 5.01
C ILE A 41 -4.09 12.51 5.40
N LEU A 42 -3.19 12.54 4.43
CA LEU A 42 -1.76 12.72 4.69
C LEU A 42 -1.46 14.10 5.24
N ASP A 43 -2.15 15.14 4.74
CA ASP A 43 -1.94 16.50 5.19
C ASP A 43 -2.42 16.72 6.62
N GLU A 44 -3.48 16.02 7.02
CA GLU A 44 -4.04 16.14 8.37
C GLU A 44 -3.41 15.21 9.38
N ALA A 45 -2.69 14.20 8.91
CA ALA A 45 -2.14 13.18 9.80
C ALA A 45 -0.99 13.69 10.63
N ASN A 46 -1.08 13.52 11.94
CA ASN A 46 0.05 13.79 12.84
C ASN A 46 1.08 12.70 12.79
N GLN A 47 0.67 11.50 12.37
CA GLN A 47 1.55 10.36 12.23
C GLN A 47 1.42 9.77 10.84
N LYS A 48 2.55 9.43 10.26
CA LYS A 48 2.56 8.76 8.97
C LYS A 48 2.06 7.32 9.12
N PRO A 49 1.38 6.77 8.11
CA PRO A 49 0.96 5.38 8.19
C PRO A 49 2.16 4.43 8.23
N ALA A 50 1.96 3.29 8.85
CA ALA A 50 3.00 2.26 8.93
C ALA A 50 3.26 1.59 7.59
N CYS A 51 2.24 1.56 6.73
CA CYS A 51 2.34 0.99 5.39
C CYS A 51 1.21 1.59 4.55
N VAL A 52 1.47 1.80 3.27
CA VAL A 52 0.49 2.32 2.32
C VAL A 52 0.21 1.25 1.27
N ILE A 53 -1.06 1.01 1.01
CA ILE A 53 -1.50 0.09 -0.03
C ILE A 53 -2.26 0.92 -1.05
N VAL A 54 -1.76 1.01 -2.26
CA VAL A 54 -2.30 1.90 -3.29
C VAL A 54 -2.71 1.14 -4.54
N ASP A 55 -3.97 1.29 -4.93
CA ASP A 55 -4.41 0.90 -6.27
C ASP A 55 -3.93 2.00 -7.22
N LEU A 56 -3.14 1.66 -8.21
CA LEU A 56 -2.60 2.66 -9.14
C LEU A 56 -3.65 3.19 -10.12
N ASP A 57 -4.76 2.48 -10.28
CA ASP A 57 -5.80 2.86 -11.25
C ASP A 57 -6.96 3.58 -10.54
N LEU A 58 -6.68 4.74 -9.99
CA LEU A 58 -7.68 5.56 -9.32
C LEU A 58 -8.49 6.39 -10.31
N ALA A 59 -9.72 6.72 -9.94
CA ALA A 59 -10.63 7.44 -10.84
C ALA A 59 -10.16 8.87 -11.14
N ASP A 60 -9.52 9.53 -10.19
CA ASP A 60 -9.10 10.93 -10.31
C ASP A 60 -7.61 11.12 -10.60
N GLY A 61 -6.92 10.05 -10.95
CA GLY A 61 -5.51 10.17 -11.30
C GLY A 61 -4.72 8.90 -11.05
N GLU A 62 -3.41 9.05 -11.15
CA GLU A 62 -2.50 7.95 -11.00
C GLU A 62 -2.08 7.76 -9.55
N GLY A 63 -2.22 6.56 -9.05
CA GLY A 63 -1.76 6.23 -7.70
C GLY A 63 -0.27 6.45 -7.50
N THR A 64 0.51 6.48 -8.59
CA THR A 64 1.94 6.78 -8.51
C THR A 64 2.24 8.14 -7.91
N GLU A 65 1.33 9.10 -8.01
CA GLU A 65 1.52 10.40 -7.39
C GLU A 65 1.53 10.29 -5.87
N VAL A 66 0.66 9.42 -5.32
CA VAL A 66 0.65 9.16 -3.88
C VAL A 66 1.96 8.53 -3.45
N LEU A 67 2.46 7.58 -4.23
CA LEU A 67 3.72 6.91 -3.92
C LEU A 67 4.87 7.90 -3.84
N LYS A 68 4.93 8.83 -4.79
CA LYS A 68 5.99 9.84 -4.82
C LYS A 68 5.96 10.77 -3.63
N GLU A 69 4.77 11.08 -3.13
CA GLU A 69 4.61 11.96 -1.99
C GLU A 69 4.99 11.30 -0.67
N LEU A 70 5.03 9.95 -0.65
CA LEU A 70 5.25 9.18 0.56
C LEU A 70 6.60 8.47 0.59
N THR A 71 7.61 9.06 -0.05
CA THR A 71 8.95 8.46 -0.06
C THR A 71 9.41 8.12 1.35
N GLY A 72 9.98 6.95 1.48
CA GLY A 72 10.50 6.48 2.77
C GLY A 72 9.55 5.60 3.57
N LEU A 73 8.28 5.55 3.20
CA LEU A 73 7.33 4.66 3.87
C LEU A 73 7.23 3.32 3.13
N PRO A 74 6.96 2.23 3.85
CA PRO A 74 6.68 0.96 3.20
C PRO A 74 5.43 1.07 2.33
N MET A 75 5.55 0.67 1.07
CA MET A 75 4.47 0.87 0.10
C MET A 75 4.26 -0.35 -0.76
N LEU A 76 2.99 -0.77 -0.86
CA LEU A 76 2.53 -1.82 -1.74
C LEU A 76 1.65 -1.20 -2.81
N ALA A 77 2.03 -1.37 -4.07
CA ALA A 77 1.21 -0.92 -5.19
C ALA A 77 0.46 -2.10 -5.79
N ARG A 78 -0.78 -1.86 -6.20
CA ARG A 78 -1.60 -2.84 -6.89
C ARG A 78 -1.88 -2.36 -8.31
N ILE A 79 -1.66 -3.22 -9.27
CA ILE A 79 -1.85 -2.91 -10.69
C ILE A 79 -2.81 -3.91 -11.33
N ARG A 80 -3.64 -3.46 -12.26
CA ARG A 80 -4.56 -4.34 -12.98
C ARG A 80 -3.90 -5.11 -14.11
N SER A 81 -2.79 -4.63 -14.57
CA SER A 81 -2.13 -5.15 -15.74
C SER A 81 -0.89 -5.97 -15.35
N ARG A 82 -0.57 -6.97 -16.18
CA ARG A 82 0.68 -7.68 -16.07
C ARG A 82 1.80 -6.94 -16.81
N ASN A 83 1.52 -5.73 -17.26
CA ASN A 83 2.45 -4.92 -18.01
C ASN A 83 3.69 -4.61 -17.18
N LEU A 84 4.85 -5.00 -17.69
CA LEU A 84 6.12 -4.78 -17.00
C LEU A 84 6.46 -3.29 -16.90
N GLU A 85 6.03 -2.48 -17.86
CA GLU A 85 6.23 -1.03 -17.80
C GLU A 85 5.49 -0.42 -16.62
N ARG A 86 4.24 -0.84 -16.43
CA ARG A 86 3.42 -0.36 -15.32
C ARG A 86 4.04 -0.74 -13.99
N ARG A 87 4.55 -1.95 -13.90
CA ARG A 87 5.25 -2.42 -12.71
C ARG A 87 6.52 -1.60 -12.47
N GLY A 88 7.28 -1.32 -13.53
CA GLY A 88 8.47 -0.49 -13.46
C GLY A 88 8.17 0.93 -13.01
N GLU A 89 7.06 1.51 -13.48
CA GLU A 89 6.62 2.84 -13.06
C GLU A 89 6.32 2.88 -11.56
N ALA A 90 5.67 1.83 -11.05
CA ALA A 90 5.36 1.74 -9.63
C ALA A 90 6.63 1.68 -8.79
N VAL A 91 7.59 0.87 -9.20
CA VAL A 91 8.88 0.77 -8.48
C VAL A 91 9.62 2.10 -8.49
N LYS A 92 9.67 2.76 -9.64
CA LYS A 92 10.33 4.08 -9.75
C LYS A 92 9.65 5.13 -8.88
N ALA A 93 8.34 5.01 -8.71
CA ALA A 93 7.59 5.95 -7.88
C ALA A 93 7.77 5.69 -6.39
N GLY A 94 8.38 4.58 -6.01
CA GLY A 94 8.70 4.28 -4.63
C GLY A 94 8.05 3.04 -4.04
N ALA A 95 7.32 2.25 -4.83
CA ALA A 95 6.69 1.04 -4.33
C ALA A 95 7.76 0.01 -3.97
N HIS A 96 7.62 -0.58 -2.80
CA HIS A 96 8.51 -1.63 -2.33
C HIS A 96 8.08 -3.00 -2.84
N GLU A 97 6.77 -3.19 -3.02
CA GLU A 97 6.22 -4.39 -3.62
C GLU A 97 5.10 -4.01 -4.57
N VAL A 98 4.93 -4.80 -5.62
CA VAL A 98 3.88 -4.58 -6.61
C VAL A 98 3.15 -5.89 -6.83
N LEU A 99 1.83 -5.86 -6.70
CA LEU A 99 0.97 -7.02 -6.91
C LEU A 99 -0.12 -6.73 -7.93
N GLY A 100 -0.51 -7.75 -8.68
CA GLY A 100 -1.68 -7.65 -9.54
C GLY A 100 -2.97 -7.62 -8.73
N THR A 101 -4.04 -7.09 -9.31
CA THR A 101 -5.34 -6.99 -8.63
C THR A 101 -6.15 -8.27 -8.70
N THR A 102 -5.71 -9.27 -9.47
CA THR A 102 -6.45 -10.51 -9.70
C THR A 102 -6.07 -11.64 -8.77
N GLY A 103 -5.08 -11.45 -7.93
CA GLY A 103 -4.65 -12.50 -7.01
C GLY A 103 -5.50 -12.57 -5.75
N PRO A 104 -5.33 -13.63 -4.95
CA PRO A 104 -6.06 -13.75 -3.70
C PRO A 104 -5.61 -12.70 -2.67
N ALA A 105 -6.54 -12.30 -1.80
CA ALA A 105 -6.26 -11.32 -0.75
C ALA A 105 -5.08 -11.74 0.14
N GLU A 106 -4.86 -13.04 0.30
CA GLU A 106 -3.76 -13.56 1.09
C GLU A 106 -2.39 -13.05 0.62
N LYS A 107 -2.23 -12.83 -0.69
CA LYS A 107 -0.97 -12.28 -1.21
C LYS A 107 -0.76 -10.84 -0.75
N ILE A 108 -1.85 -10.08 -0.68
CA ILE A 108 -1.78 -8.70 -0.19
C ILE A 108 -1.38 -8.70 1.28
N ILE A 109 -2.04 -9.55 2.06
CA ILE A 109 -1.77 -9.65 3.50
C ILE A 109 -0.32 -10.06 3.74
N ALA A 110 0.16 -11.05 3.01
CA ALA A 110 1.54 -11.50 3.14
C ALA A 110 2.54 -10.39 2.79
N ALA A 111 2.25 -9.62 1.74
CA ALA A 111 3.10 -8.49 1.36
C ALA A 111 3.12 -7.42 2.46
N VAL A 112 1.96 -7.09 3.02
CA VAL A 112 1.87 -6.11 4.10
C VAL A 112 2.65 -6.60 5.32
N GLU A 113 2.51 -7.87 5.68
CA GLU A 113 3.26 -8.43 6.79
C GLU A 113 4.77 -8.33 6.58
N ARG A 114 5.24 -8.59 5.36
CA ARG A 114 6.65 -8.42 5.04
C ARG A 114 7.10 -6.98 5.18
N LEU A 115 6.28 -6.04 4.72
CA LEU A 115 6.62 -4.61 4.78
C LEU A 115 6.60 -4.06 6.20
N LEU A 116 5.76 -4.62 7.06
CA LEU A 116 5.68 -4.22 8.47
C LEU A 116 6.76 -4.86 9.32
N SER A 117 7.31 -5.97 8.90
CA SER A 117 8.32 -6.68 9.67
C SER A 117 9.59 -5.86 9.75
N PRO A 118 10.24 -5.83 10.91
CA PRO A 118 11.56 -5.22 11.02
C PRO A 118 12.49 -5.92 10.03
N ARG A 119 13.23 -5.13 9.25
CA ARG A 119 14.18 -5.72 8.32
C ARG A 119 15.27 -6.42 9.12
N PRO A 120 15.56 -7.67 8.81
CA PRO A 120 16.68 -8.33 9.47
C PRO A 120 17.95 -7.55 9.16
N ILE A 121 18.88 -7.57 10.09
CA ILE A 121 20.18 -6.95 9.87
C ILE A 121 20.85 -7.76 8.78
N THR A 122 20.91 -7.17 7.60
CA THR A 122 21.34 -7.89 6.41
C THR A 122 22.77 -8.40 6.53
N VAL A 123 23.60 -7.66 7.20
CA VAL A 123 24.99 -8.08 7.41
C VAL A 123 25.03 -9.38 8.18
N GLY A 124 24.24 -9.46 9.21
CA GLY A 124 24.17 -10.69 9.98
C GLY A 124 23.61 -11.83 9.19
N SER A 125 22.79 -11.57 8.23
CA SER A 125 22.14 -12.60 7.46
C SER A 125 22.94 -13.06 6.25
N SER A 126 24.06 -12.46 5.98
CA SER A 126 24.81 -12.74 4.77
C SER A 126 25.73 -13.96 4.87
N PHE A 127 25.53 -14.73 5.87
CA PHE A 127 26.28 -15.96 5.98
C PHE A 127 25.43 -17.15 6.18
#